data_72bd37d2e6bd9c7a16e231fd4f1dac9b
#
_entry.id   72bd37d2e6bd9c7a16e231fd4f1dac9b
#
_cell.length_a   1.000
_cell.length_b   1.000
_cell.length_c   1.000
_cell.angle_alpha   90.00
_cell.angle_beta   90.00
_cell.angle_gamma   90.00
#
_symmetry.space_group_name_H-M   'P 1'
#
loop_
_entity.id
_entity.type
_entity.pdbx_description
1 polymer ?
#
loop_
_entity_poly.entity_id
_entity_poly.type
_entity_poly.pdbx_seq_one_letter_code
_entity_poly.pdbx_strand_id
1 'polypeptide(L)'
;MDIIEQIEEIFRRHGNRCYDGARVEPVSALEHALQCAQLAEWARADTALVAAALLHDIGHLIDTGGCGDAVDDVHELRSVGLLASSFPAAVLEPIRLHVQAKRYLVALDPSYEGQLTPASAHSLRLQGGA
;
A
#
# COMPACT_ATOMS: atom_id res chain seq x y z
N MET A 1 -11.29 -18.35 -10.78
CA MET A 1 -10.37 -18.07 -9.65
C MET A 1 -11.04 -17.09 -8.73
N ASP A 2 -11.21 -17.44 -7.46
CA ASP A 2 -11.82 -16.53 -6.51
C ASP A 2 -10.83 -15.42 -6.12
N ILE A 3 -11.32 -14.41 -5.38
CA ILE A 3 -10.50 -13.25 -5.06
C ILE A 3 -9.30 -13.61 -4.18
N ILE A 4 -9.46 -14.55 -3.27
CA ILE A 4 -8.34 -14.97 -2.41
C ILE A 4 -7.24 -15.61 -3.24
N GLU A 5 -7.60 -16.47 -4.17
CA GLU A 5 -6.64 -17.08 -5.10
C GLU A 5 -5.97 -16.03 -5.98
N GLN A 6 -6.73 -15.03 -6.43
CA GLN A 6 -6.17 -13.93 -7.22
C GLN A 6 -5.15 -13.14 -6.41
N ILE A 7 -5.45 -12.82 -5.16
CA ILE A 7 -4.54 -12.09 -4.26
C ILE A 7 -3.27 -12.91 -4.03
N GLU A 8 -3.42 -14.18 -3.71
CA GLU A 8 -2.27 -15.07 -3.49
C GLU A 8 -1.39 -15.14 -4.74
N GLU A 9 -2.00 -15.25 -5.91
CA GLU A 9 -1.27 -15.31 -7.18
C GLU A 9 -0.51 -14.02 -7.45
N ILE A 10 -1.12 -12.87 -7.19
CA ILE A 10 -0.46 -11.57 -7.37
C ILE A 10 0.77 -11.47 -6.47
N PHE A 11 0.64 -11.80 -5.20
CA PHE A 11 1.79 -11.75 -4.29
C PHE A 11 2.85 -12.80 -4.64
N ARG A 12 2.43 -13.98 -5.08
CA ARG A 12 3.38 -15.02 -5.48
C ARG A 12 4.21 -14.61 -6.68
N ARG A 13 3.59 -14.00 -7.67
CA ARG A 13 4.26 -13.58 -8.92
C ARG A 13 5.04 -12.28 -8.77
N HIS A 14 4.49 -11.33 -8.01
CA HIS A 14 4.99 -9.95 -8.02
C HIS A 14 5.43 -9.45 -6.66
N GLY A 15 5.19 -10.21 -5.59
CA GLY A 15 5.49 -9.78 -4.24
C GLY A 15 6.98 -9.54 -3.96
N ASN A 16 7.86 -10.11 -4.77
CA ASN A 16 9.31 -9.91 -4.64
C ASN A 16 9.82 -8.61 -5.26
N ARG A 17 8.93 -7.84 -5.90
CA ARG A 17 9.33 -6.56 -6.47
C ARG A 17 9.71 -5.58 -5.38
N CYS A 18 10.53 -4.61 -5.74
CA CYS A 18 10.87 -3.53 -4.83
C CYS A 18 9.60 -2.82 -4.37
N TYR A 19 9.53 -2.55 -3.08
CA TYR A 19 8.45 -1.73 -2.57
C TYR A 19 8.50 -0.36 -3.23
N ASP A 20 7.40 0.02 -3.88
CA ASP A 20 7.21 1.34 -4.45
C ASP A 20 8.30 1.75 -5.44
N GLY A 21 8.80 0.82 -6.20
CA GLY A 21 9.87 1.08 -7.14
C GLY A 21 11.16 1.49 -6.48
N ALA A 22 11.28 1.29 -5.20
CA ALA A 22 12.30 1.93 -4.41
C ALA A 22 13.61 1.21 -4.48
N ARG A 23 14.59 1.91 -4.94
CA ARG A 23 15.98 1.58 -4.69
C ARG A 23 16.46 2.25 -3.40
N VAL A 24 15.54 2.82 -2.65
CA VAL A 24 15.81 3.59 -1.45
C VAL A 24 16.01 2.67 -0.26
N GLU A 25 15.28 1.54 -0.23
CA GLU A 25 15.47 0.51 0.78
C GLU A 25 15.15 -0.87 0.20
N PRO A 26 15.81 -1.94 0.70
CA PRO A 26 15.66 -3.27 0.14
C PRO A 26 14.46 -4.02 0.72
N VAL A 27 13.28 -3.45 0.61
CA VAL A 27 12.05 -4.06 1.11
C VAL A 27 11.19 -4.46 -0.09
N SER A 28 10.75 -5.70 -0.13
CA SER A 28 9.83 -6.15 -1.18
C SER A 28 8.41 -5.70 -0.88
N ALA A 29 7.58 -5.69 -1.92
CA ALA A 29 6.16 -5.35 -1.78
C ALA A 29 5.45 -6.30 -0.81
N LEU A 30 5.76 -7.59 -0.85
CA LEU A 30 5.18 -8.57 0.07
C LEU A 30 5.64 -8.31 1.51
N GLU A 31 6.92 -8.07 1.72
CA GLU A 31 7.42 -7.75 3.06
C GLU A 31 6.75 -6.51 3.63
N HIS A 32 6.60 -5.47 2.82
CA HIS A 32 5.91 -4.26 3.25
C HIS A 32 4.44 -4.56 3.63
N ALA A 33 3.74 -5.33 2.81
CA ALA A 33 2.35 -5.70 3.07
C ALA A 33 2.22 -6.46 4.40
N LEU A 34 3.10 -7.42 4.63
CA LEU A 34 3.08 -8.23 5.86
C LEU A 34 3.44 -7.40 7.08
N GLN A 35 4.40 -6.49 6.96
CA GLN A 35 4.76 -5.59 8.05
C GLN A 35 3.60 -4.68 8.44
N CYS A 36 2.90 -4.12 7.46
CA CYS A 36 1.75 -3.26 7.72
C CYS A 36 0.61 -4.02 8.39
N ALA A 37 0.33 -5.23 7.94
CA ALA A 37 -0.69 -6.07 8.55
C ALA A 37 -0.33 -6.42 10.01
N GLN A 38 0.93 -6.74 10.26
CA GLN A 38 1.40 -7.05 11.60
C GLN A 38 1.31 -5.85 12.54
N LEU A 39 1.67 -4.67 12.06
CA LEU A 39 1.54 -3.44 12.85
C LEU A 39 0.07 -3.17 13.20
N ALA A 40 -0.85 -3.41 12.27
CA ALA A 40 -2.28 -3.27 12.53
C ALA A 40 -2.74 -4.27 13.60
N GLU A 41 -2.27 -5.51 13.53
CA GLU A 41 -2.59 -6.52 14.55
C GLU A 41 -2.05 -6.12 15.93
N TRP A 42 -0.82 -5.65 15.99
CA TRP A 42 -0.23 -5.19 17.26
C TRP A 42 -0.97 -3.98 17.84
N ALA A 43 -1.52 -3.13 16.97
CA ALA A 43 -2.34 -1.98 17.40
C ALA A 43 -3.77 -2.40 17.75
N ARG A 44 -4.10 -3.69 17.68
CA ARG A 44 -5.42 -4.24 17.97
C ARG A 44 -6.52 -3.69 17.06
N ALA A 45 -6.16 -3.43 15.81
CA ALA A 45 -7.13 -3.02 14.80
C ALA A 45 -8.10 -4.17 14.53
N ASP A 46 -9.29 -3.84 14.04
CA ASP A 46 -10.25 -4.87 13.67
C ASP A 46 -9.79 -5.63 12.42
N THR A 47 -10.45 -6.75 12.14
CA THR A 47 -10.09 -7.62 11.01
C THR A 47 -10.13 -6.89 9.67
N ALA A 48 -11.10 -6.00 9.48
CA ALA A 48 -11.23 -5.24 8.25
C ALA A 48 -10.02 -4.33 8.04
N LEU A 49 -9.54 -3.67 9.09
CA LEU A 49 -8.39 -2.77 8.98
C LEU A 49 -7.09 -3.56 8.80
N VAL A 50 -6.95 -4.72 9.42
CA VAL A 50 -5.80 -5.60 9.18
C VAL A 50 -5.77 -6.03 7.71
N ALA A 51 -6.91 -6.43 7.15
CA ALA A 51 -7.01 -6.79 5.73
C ALA A 51 -6.67 -5.59 4.84
N ALA A 52 -7.17 -4.41 5.18
CA ALA A 52 -6.85 -3.20 4.43
C ALA A 52 -5.35 -2.90 4.47
N ALA A 53 -4.72 -3.06 5.62
CA ALA A 53 -3.28 -2.85 5.76
C ALA A 53 -2.47 -3.81 4.88
N LEU A 54 -2.89 -5.07 4.81
CA LEU A 54 -2.25 -6.07 3.96
C LEU A 54 -2.37 -5.72 2.47
N LEU A 55 -3.52 -5.19 2.07
CA LEU A 55 -3.88 -5.05 0.66
C LEU A 55 -3.73 -3.63 0.12
N HIS A 56 -3.36 -2.66 0.97
CA HIS A 56 -3.43 -1.25 0.58
C HIS A 56 -2.56 -0.89 -0.63
N ASP A 57 -1.45 -1.55 -0.83
CA ASP A 57 -0.53 -1.29 -1.93
C ASP A 57 -0.59 -2.33 -3.05
N ILE A 58 -1.56 -3.24 -3.03
CA ILE A 58 -1.63 -4.30 -4.03
C ILE A 58 -1.77 -3.75 -5.45
N GLY A 59 -2.30 -2.54 -5.57
CA GLY A 59 -2.45 -1.87 -6.86
C GLY A 59 -1.14 -1.64 -7.60
N HIS A 60 -0.02 -1.55 -6.89
CA HIS A 60 1.30 -1.46 -7.50
C HIS A 60 1.70 -2.73 -8.25
N LEU A 61 1.06 -3.84 -7.93
CA LEU A 61 1.42 -5.16 -8.47
C LEU A 61 0.48 -5.63 -9.58
N ILE A 62 -0.61 -4.94 -9.80
CA ILE A 62 -1.64 -5.37 -10.76
C ILE A 62 -1.18 -5.14 -12.19
N ASP A 63 -0.60 -3.98 -12.42
CA ASP A 63 -0.22 -3.57 -13.75
C ASP A 63 1.27 -3.39 -13.76
N THR A 64 1.91 -4.37 -14.23
CA THR A 64 3.31 -4.61 -14.07
C THR A 64 4.23 -3.60 -14.74
N GLY A 65 4.31 -2.42 -14.18
CA GLY A 65 5.48 -1.59 -14.36
C GLY A 65 6.64 -2.20 -13.56
N GLY A 66 7.84 -2.05 -13.98
CA GLY A 66 8.99 -2.45 -13.17
C GLY A 66 9.08 -1.62 -11.90
N CYS A 67 9.95 -2.05 -10.99
CA CYS A 67 10.38 -1.20 -9.88
C CYS A 67 11.05 0.05 -10.43
N GLY A 68 10.92 1.16 -9.73
CA GLY A 68 11.70 2.36 -10.04
C GLY A 68 11.00 3.39 -10.88
N ASP A 69 9.73 3.22 -11.12
CA ASP A 69 8.95 4.26 -11.77
C ASP A 69 8.87 5.49 -10.89
N ALA A 70 9.19 6.64 -11.48
CA ALA A 70 9.11 7.92 -10.78
C ALA A 70 7.76 8.60 -11.04
N VAL A 71 6.69 7.81 -11.18
CA VAL A 71 5.36 8.29 -11.51
C VAL A 71 4.38 7.79 -10.47
N ASP A 72 3.45 8.66 -10.07
CA ASP A 72 2.32 8.26 -9.25
C ASP A 72 1.40 7.37 -10.10
N ASP A 73 1.24 6.11 -9.71
CA ASP A 73 0.45 5.13 -10.44
C ASP A 73 -1.00 5.05 -9.96
N VAL A 74 -1.39 5.91 -9.02
CA VAL A 74 -2.74 5.92 -8.43
C VAL A 74 -3.14 4.53 -7.92
N HIS A 75 -2.20 3.87 -7.26
CA HIS A 75 -2.34 2.46 -6.87
C HIS A 75 -3.51 2.21 -5.93
N GLU A 76 -3.90 3.20 -5.12
CA GLU A 76 -5.05 3.07 -4.23
C GLU A 76 -6.35 2.86 -5.00
N LEU A 77 -6.48 3.45 -6.17
CA LEU A 77 -7.64 3.25 -7.04
C LEU A 77 -7.60 1.90 -7.74
N ARG A 78 -6.42 1.46 -8.13
CA ARG A 78 -6.24 0.12 -8.72
C ARG A 78 -6.54 -0.97 -7.72
N SER A 79 -6.12 -0.80 -6.46
CA SER A 79 -6.43 -1.73 -5.39
C SER A 79 -7.93 -1.85 -5.19
N VAL A 80 -8.63 -0.73 -5.10
CA VAL A 80 -10.08 -0.72 -4.95
C VAL A 80 -10.76 -1.37 -6.15
N GLY A 81 -10.29 -1.09 -7.36
CA GLY A 81 -10.85 -1.70 -8.58
C GLY A 81 -10.78 -3.22 -8.56
N LEU A 82 -9.68 -3.78 -8.08
CA LEU A 82 -9.54 -5.23 -7.96
C LEU A 82 -10.47 -5.82 -6.90
N LEU A 83 -10.63 -5.14 -5.77
CA LEU A 83 -11.21 -5.70 -4.56
C LEU A 83 -12.69 -5.35 -4.37
N ALA A 84 -13.22 -4.38 -5.14
CA ALA A 84 -14.51 -3.77 -4.87
C ALA A 84 -15.68 -4.75 -4.86
N SER A 85 -15.63 -5.79 -5.68
CA SER A 85 -16.74 -6.76 -5.77
C SER A 85 -16.67 -7.83 -4.69
N SER A 86 -15.60 -7.90 -3.93
CA SER A 86 -15.34 -9.01 -3.00
C SER A 86 -15.18 -8.59 -1.55
N PHE A 87 -14.97 -7.30 -1.28
CA PHE A 87 -14.72 -6.81 0.07
C PHE A 87 -15.66 -5.66 0.42
N PRO A 88 -16.02 -5.54 1.71
CA PRO A 88 -16.92 -4.46 2.16
C PRO A 88 -16.19 -3.11 2.24
N ALA A 89 -16.98 -2.06 2.39
CA ALA A 89 -16.46 -0.70 2.52
C ALA A 89 -15.46 -0.56 3.69
N ALA A 90 -15.64 -1.30 4.76
CA ALA A 90 -14.72 -1.27 5.89
C ALA A 90 -13.29 -1.65 5.51
N VAL A 91 -13.10 -2.44 4.45
CA VAL A 91 -11.80 -2.77 3.89
C VAL A 91 -11.41 -1.76 2.81
N LEU A 92 -12.34 -1.42 1.92
CA LEU A 92 -12.06 -0.63 0.73
C LEU A 92 -11.76 0.85 1.04
N GLU A 93 -12.48 1.45 2.00
CA GLU A 93 -12.31 2.88 2.29
C GLU A 93 -10.93 3.22 2.85
N PRO A 94 -10.38 2.48 3.82
CA PRO A 94 -9.01 2.74 4.24
C PRO A 94 -8.00 2.64 3.10
N ILE A 95 -8.20 1.68 2.19
CA ILE A 95 -7.31 1.53 1.03
C ILE A 95 -7.44 2.74 0.11
N ARG A 96 -8.66 3.13 -0.21
CA ARG A 96 -8.92 4.25 -1.11
C ARG A 96 -8.31 5.55 -0.59
N LEU A 97 -8.29 5.73 0.71
CA LEU A 97 -7.92 7.00 1.33
C LEU A 97 -6.49 7.03 1.86
N HIS A 98 -5.73 5.92 1.79
CA HIS A 98 -4.45 5.87 2.53
C HIS A 98 -3.41 6.89 2.03
N VAL A 99 -3.36 7.18 0.74
CA VAL A 99 -2.43 8.19 0.21
C VAL A 99 -2.82 9.58 0.69
N GLN A 100 -4.10 9.92 0.62
CA GLN A 100 -4.60 11.20 1.09
C GLN A 100 -4.40 11.36 2.59
N ALA A 101 -4.62 10.28 3.37
CA ALA A 101 -4.42 10.29 4.80
C ALA A 101 -2.95 10.55 5.15
N LYS A 102 -2.03 9.91 4.44
CA LYS A 102 -0.59 10.14 4.63
C LYS A 102 -0.23 11.61 4.36
N ARG A 103 -0.70 12.16 3.26
CA ARG A 103 -0.45 13.56 2.91
C ARG A 103 -1.02 14.52 3.95
N TYR A 104 -2.22 14.23 4.44
CA TYR A 104 -2.87 15.01 5.48
C TYR A 104 -2.07 15.01 6.79
N LEU A 105 -1.62 13.83 7.21
CA LEU A 105 -0.83 13.69 8.43
C LEU A 105 0.49 14.44 8.34
N VAL A 106 1.15 14.38 7.20
CA VAL A 106 2.40 15.12 6.97
C VAL A 106 2.16 16.62 7.04
N ALA A 107 1.05 17.10 6.49
CA ALA A 107 0.70 18.53 6.50
C ALA A 107 0.42 19.04 7.93
N LEU A 108 -0.25 18.21 8.76
CA LEU A 108 -0.61 18.60 10.12
C LEU A 108 0.54 18.47 11.11
N ASP A 109 1.38 17.47 10.95
CA ASP A 109 2.42 17.11 11.90
C ASP A 109 3.75 16.90 11.16
N PRO A 110 4.62 17.92 11.14
CA PRO A 110 5.92 17.79 10.46
C PRO A 110 6.77 16.63 10.99
N SER A 111 6.60 16.25 12.25
CA SER A 111 7.33 15.11 12.80
C SER A 111 6.92 13.78 12.20
N TYR A 112 5.71 13.69 11.68
CA TYR A 112 5.22 12.48 11.03
C TYR A 112 6.03 12.15 9.77
N GLU A 113 6.36 13.17 8.96
CA GLU A 113 7.19 12.96 7.77
C GLU A 113 8.55 12.38 8.13
N GLY A 114 9.13 12.85 9.24
CA GLY A 114 10.40 12.32 9.73
C GLY A 114 10.32 10.88 10.23
N GLN A 115 9.15 10.35 10.48
CA GLN A 115 8.92 8.96 10.87
C GLN A 115 8.75 8.03 9.70
N LEU A 116 8.56 8.56 8.50
CA LEU A 116 8.42 7.74 7.30
C LEU A 116 9.75 7.09 6.95
N THR A 117 9.67 5.86 6.42
CA THR A 117 10.85 5.23 5.83
C THR A 117 11.29 6.01 4.59
N PRO A 118 12.54 5.87 4.15
CA PRO A 118 12.97 6.52 2.91
C PRO A 118 12.09 6.20 1.70
N ALA A 119 11.64 4.96 1.56
CA ALA A 119 10.75 4.57 0.48
C ALA A 119 9.40 5.26 0.58
N SER A 120 8.82 5.33 1.77
CA SER A 120 7.54 6.01 1.98
C SER A 120 7.65 7.51 1.74
N ALA A 121 8.74 8.13 2.13
CA ALA A 121 8.98 9.54 1.86
C ALA A 121 9.13 9.81 0.36
N HIS A 122 9.78 8.92 -0.36
CA HIS A 122 9.89 9.00 -1.82
C HIS A 122 8.52 8.90 -2.48
N SER A 123 7.71 7.92 -2.09
CA SER A 123 6.34 7.77 -2.56
C SER A 123 5.52 9.04 -2.32
N LEU A 124 5.63 9.61 -1.13
CA LEU A 124 4.91 10.83 -0.77
C LEU A 124 5.22 11.95 -1.76
N ARG A 125 6.48 12.12 -2.12
CA ARG A 125 6.89 13.15 -3.09
C ARG A 125 6.26 12.91 -4.46
N LEU A 126 6.22 11.67 -4.92
CA LEU A 126 5.58 11.32 -6.20
C LEU A 126 4.07 11.53 -6.16
N GLN A 127 3.45 11.41 -4.98
CA GLN A 127 2.00 11.55 -4.78
C GLN A 127 1.58 12.99 -4.52
N GLY A 128 2.48 13.96 -4.59
CA GLY A 128 2.17 15.38 -4.48
C GLY A 128 2.67 16.04 -3.19
N GLY A 129 3.34 15.31 -2.31
CA GLY A 129 3.84 15.85 -1.05
C GLY A 129 2.74 16.04 -0.01
N ALA A 130 2.99 16.91 0.92
CA ALA A 130 2.05 17.21 2.01
C ALA A 130 0.78 17.91 1.53
#